data_a0148eb651b6ead588e205b3e1efcd42
#
_entry.id   a0148eb651b6ead588e205b3e1efcd42
#
_cell.length_a   1.000
_cell.length_b   1.000
_cell.length_c   1.000
_cell.angle_alpha   90.00
_cell.angle_beta   90.00
_cell.angle_gamma   90.00
#
_symmetry.space_group_name_H-M   'P 1'
#
loop_
_entity.id
_entity.type
_entity.pdbx_description
1 polymer ?
#
loop_
_entity_poly.entity_id
_entity_poly.type
_entity_poly.pdbx_seq_one_letter_code
_entity_poly.pdbx_strand_id
1 'polypeptide(L)'
;LADVPARTVAFTRYVSSWNAKKLFIQRRAELYKIAARHGLHMTGANMAIFHSGYLKQFSDDPADGEGDLEICIRVVDLPGNCPAVRTIPAFRAVTALYGGDYRAMKPRYLEMERWAAEHGVALAGTSLEEYLVGASMTRHREDYVTRLYLPVRGCAI
;
A
#
# COMPACT_ATOMS: atom_id res chain seq x y z
N LEU A 1 14.55 9.38 -3.98
CA LEU A 1 15.03 8.13 -3.41
C LEU A 1 15.21 8.32 -1.90
N ALA A 2 14.63 7.44 -1.08
CA ALA A 2 14.66 7.55 0.37
C ALA A 2 14.82 6.17 1.02
N ASP A 3 15.41 6.17 2.21
CA ASP A 3 15.43 5.01 3.10
C ASP A 3 14.17 5.03 3.96
N VAL A 4 13.43 3.94 3.95
CA VAL A 4 12.17 3.76 4.67
C VAL A 4 12.44 2.84 5.85
N PRO A 5 12.21 3.29 7.09
CA PRO A 5 12.48 2.47 8.27
C PRO A 5 11.54 1.27 8.35
N ALA A 6 12.00 0.22 9.03
CA ALA A 6 11.17 -0.94 9.35
C ALA A 6 9.94 -0.51 10.15
N ARG A 7 8.82 -1.21 9.92
CA ARG A 7 7.57 -0.96 10.63
C ARG A 7 6.81 -2.25 10.90
N THR A 8 6.25 -2.36 12.09
CA THR A 8 5.37 -3.46 12.45
C THR A 8 3.94 -3.10 12.06
N VAL A 9 3.27 -4.03 11.40
CA VAL A 9 1.93 -3.82 10.86
C VAL A 9 1.01 -4.99 11.19
N ALA A 10 -0.26 -4.71 11.45
CA ALA A 10 -1.32 -5.67 11.27
C ALA A 10 -1.68 -5.71 9.78
N PHE A 11 -1.94 -6.89 9.24
CA PHE A 11 -2.15 -7.06 7.80
C PHE A 11 -3.20 -8.10 7.45
N THR A 12 -3.73 -7.97 6.25
CA THR A 12 -4.48 -9.02 5.54
C THR A 12 -4.04 -9.03 4.08
N ARG A 13 -3.64 -10.21 3.57
CA ARG A 13 -3.19 -10.40 2.19
C ARG A 13 -4.19 -11.29 1.44
N TYR A 14 -4.47 -10.97 0.21
CA TYR A 14 -5.45 -11.66 -0.61
C TYR A 14 -5.15 -11.49 -2.10
N VAL A 15 -5.67 -12.44 -2.88
CA VAL A 15 -5.64 -12.37 -4.35
C VAL A 15 -7.06 -12.08 -4.84
N SER A 16 -7.20 -11.12 -5.73
CA SER A 16 -8.48 -10.77 -6.35
C SER A 16 -8.30 -10.08 -7.69
N SER A 17 -9.39 -10.00 -8.46
CA SER A 17 -9.38 -9.15 -9.66
C SER A 17 -9.07 -7.69 -9.28
N TRP A 18 -8.37 -6.99 -10.16
CA TRP A 18 -7.98 -5.58 -9.96
C TRP A 18 -9.17 -4.65 -9.74
N ASN A 19 -10.37 -5.03 -10.22
CA ASN A 19 -11.59 -4.23 -10.12
C ASN A 19 -12.39 -4.48 -8.83
N ALA A 20 -11.95 -5.34 -7.93
CA ALA A 20 -12.69 -5.72 -6.73
C ALA A 20 -12.65 -4.68 -5.60
N LYS A 21 -13.07 -3.44 -5.86
CA LYS A 21 -13.07 -2.33 -4.89
C LYS A 21 -13.87 -2.64 -3.62
N LYS A 22 -14.98 -3.37 -3.75
CA LYS A 22 -15.77 -3.80 -2.58
C LYS A 22 -14.98 -4.73 -1.67
N LEU A 23 -14.18 -5.63 -2.25
CA LEU A 23 -13.34 -6.54 -1.49
C LEU A 23 -12.27 -5.80 -0.70
N PHE A 24 -11.66 -4.77 -1.27
CA PHE A 24 -10.72 -3.90 -0.56
C PHE A 24 -11.33 -3.31 0.73
N ILE A 25 -12.55 -2.77 0.62
CA ILE A 25 -13.27 -2.21 1.77
C ILE A 25 -13.58 -3.29 2.81
N GLN A 26 -14.03 -4.48 2.37
CA GLN A 26 -14.32 -5.61 3.25
C GLN A 26 -13.06 -6.09 3.99
N ARG A 27 -11.95 -6.28 3.27
CA ARG A 27 -10.67 -6.71 3.85
C ARG A 27 -10.12 -5.70 4.85
N ARG A 28 -10.27 -4.41 4.57
CA ARG A 28 -9.93 -3.37 5.55
C ARG A 28 -10.77 -3.47 6.81
N ALA A 29 -12.09 -3.66 6.68
CA ALA A 29 -12.97 -3.84 7.83
C ALA A 29 -12.63 -5.09 8.65
N GLU A 30 -12.27 -6.20 7.99
CA GLU A 30 -11.79 -7.43 8.65
C GLU A 30 -10.50 -7.17 9.44
N LEU A 31 -9.56 -6.42 8.87
CA LEU A 31 -8.31 -6.05 9.55
C LEU A 31 -8.57 -5.30 10.86
N TYR A 32 -9.50 -4.34 10.87
CA TYR A 32 -9.88 -3.64 12.09
C TYR A 32 -10.51 -4.58 13.12
N LYS A 33 -11.35 -5.55 12.69
CA LYS A 33 -11.91 -6.55 13.60
C LYS A 33 -10.84 -7.48 14.18
N ILE A 34 -9.88 -7.90 13.37
CA ILE A 34 -8.75 -8.71 13.83
C ILE A 34 -7.92 -7.93 14.86
N ALA A 35 -7.59 -6.68 14.57
CA ALA A 35 -6.85 -5.83 15.48
C ALA A 35 -7.58 -5.66 16.82
N ALA A 36 -8.89 -5.43 16.81
CA ALA A 36 -9.70 -5.32 18.01
C ALA A 36 -9.71 -6.63 18.83
N ARG A 37 -9.85 -7.79 18.18
CA ARG A 37 -9.82 -9.10 18.87
C ARG A 37 -8.50 -9.40 19.56
N HIS A 38 -7.40 -8.95 18.99
CA HIS A 38 -6.05 -9.16 19.52
C HIS A 38 -5.53 -8.01 20.38
N GLY A 39 -6.36 -7.00 20.67
CA GLY A 39 -5.96 -5.84 21.47
C GLY A 39 -4.81 -5.03 20.85
N LEU A 40 -4.72 -4.99 19.52
CA LEU A 40 -3.65 -4.27 18.82
C LEU A 40 -3.92 -2.76 18.82
N HIS A 41 -2.94 -1.99 19.21
CA HIS A 41 -2.99 -0.54 19.09
C HIS A 41 -2.54 -0.11 17.71
N MET A 42 -3.50 0.26 16.87
CA MET A 42 -3.27 0.76 15.52
C MET A 42 -2.89 2.24 15.55
N THR A 43 -1.96 2.64 14.70
CA THR A 43 -1.50 4.03 14.58
C THR A 43 -1.18 4.40 13.13
N GLY A 44 -1.37 5.67 12.79
CA GLY A 44 -1.03 6.21 11.48
C GLY A 44 -2.03 5.88 10.39
N ALA A 45 -1.58 6.00 9.16
CA ALA A 45 -2.39 5.82 7.97
C ALA A 45 -2.58 4.34 7.60
N ASN A 46 -3.70 4.02 6.97
CA ASN A 46 -3.86 2.75 6.27
C ASN A 46 -2.89 2.69 5.11
N MET A 47 -2.43 1.48 4.80
CA MET A 47 -1.52 1.22 3.69
C MET A 47 -2.06 0.08 2.83
N ALA A 48 -1.72 0.11 1.54
CA ALA A 48 -1.89 -1.03 0.65
C ALA A 48 -0.53 -1.38 0.02
N ILE A 49 -0.24 -2.68 -0.06
CA ILE A 49 0.91 -3.20 -0.78
C ILE A 49 0.39 -3.97 -1.99
N PHE A 50 0.90 -3.61 -3.15
CA PHE A 50 0.68 -4.32 -4.40
C PHE A 50 1.93 -5.16 -4.67
N HIS A 51 1.85 -6.46 -4.39
CA HIS A 51 3.00 -7.37 -4.49
C HIS A 51 3.44 -7.63 -5.92
N SER A 52 2.57 -7.31 -6.90
CA SER A 52 2.91 -7.40 -8.33
C SER A 52 1.98 -6.49 -9.14
N GLY A 53 2.48 -5.99 -10.28
CA GLY A 53 1.67 -5.36 -11.31
C GLY A 53 0.82 -4.16 -10.86
N TYR A 54 1.33 -3.33 -9.97
CA TYR A 54 0.59 -2.20 -9.37
C TYR A 54 -0.05 -1.24 -10.37
N LEU A 55 0.48 -1.10 -11.60
CA LEU A 55 -0.15 -0.29 -12.64
C LEU A 55 -1.46 -0.89 -13.16
N LYS A 56 -1.67 -2.18 -12.99
CA LYS A 56 -2.91 -2.86 -13.41
C LYS A 56 -4.13 -2.46 -12.56
N GLN A 57 -3.92 -1.91 -11.37
CA GLN A 57 -5.01 -1.35 -10.54
C GLN A 57 -5.80 -0.23 -11.25
N PHE A 58 -5.21 0.38 -12.28
CA PHE A 58 -5.83 1.45 -13.07
C PHE A 58 -6.47 0.94 -14.38
N SER A 59 -6.45 -0.36 -14.62
CA SER A 59 -7.05 -0.98 -15.79
C SER A 59 -8.47 -1.46 -15.47
N ASP A 60 -9.34 -1.30 -16.46
CA ASP A 60 -10.67 -1.90 -16.45
C ASP A 60 -10.75 -3.15 -17.33
N ASP A 61 -9.61 -3.62 -17.87
CA ASP A 61 -9.53 -4.79 -18.74
C ASP A 61 -9.55 -6.09 -17.88
N PRO A 62 -10.55 -6.97 -18.05
CA PRO A 62 -10.60 -8.26 -17.37
C PRO A 62 -9.40 -9.16 -17.70
N ALA A 63 -8.73 -8.96 -18.84
CA ALA A 63 -7.55 -9.71 -19.24
C ALA A 63 -6.32 -9.43 -18.38
N ASP A 64 -6.31 -8.33 -17.59
CA ASP A 64 -5.25 -8.04 -16.63
C ASP A 64 -5.22 -9.00 -15.43
N GLY A 65 -6.24 -9.84 -15.29
CA GLY A 65 -6.27 -10.93 -14.34
C GLY A 65 -6.42 -10.50 -12.89
N GLU A 66 -5.71 -11.18 -12.02
CA GLU A 66 -5.77 -11.00 -10.57
C GLU A 66 -4.49 -10.33 -10.04
N GLY A 67 -4.64 -9.59 -8.96
CA GLY A 67 -3.54 -8.98 -8.21
C GLY A 67 -3.37 -9.59 -6.83
N ASP A 68 -2.14 -9.61 -6.37
CA ASP A 68 -1.77 -9.99 -5.02
C ASP A 68 -1.61 -8.71 -4.19
N LEU A 69 -2.58 -8.49 -3.30
CA LEU A 69 -2.74 -7.26 -2.53
C LEU A 69 -2.65 -7.55 -1.03
N GLU A 70 -2.13 -6.58 -0.32
CA GLU A 70 -2.11 -6.60 1.15
C GLU A 70 -2.58 -5.25 1.67
N ILE A 71 -3.52 -5.28 2.61
CA ILE A 71 -3.92 -4.09 3.36
C ILE A 71 -3.26 -4.19 4.72
N CYS A 72 -2.64 -3.12 5.16
CA CYS A 72 -1.97 -3.09 6.45
C CYS A 72 -2.10 -1.73 7.15
N ILE A 73 -1.89 -1.75 8.46
CA ILE A 73 -1.84 -0.56 9.31
C ILE A 73 -0.77 -0.76 10.38
N ARG A 74 -0.05 0.30 10.70
CA ARG A 74 0.98 0.24 11.76
C ARG A 74 0.35 -0.11 13.10
N VAL A 75 1.06 -0.93 13.86
CA VAL A 75 0.69 -1.28 15.23
C VAL A 75 1.87 -1.00 16.17
N VAL A 76 1.52 -0.65 17.40
CA VAL A 76 2.44 -0.43 18.52
C VAL A 76 1.96 -1.26 19.70
N ASP A 77 2.84 -1.47 20.69
CA ASP A 77 2.51 -2.15 21.95
C ASP A 77 1.88 -3.54 21.73
N LEU A 78 2.62 -4.43 21.08
CA LEU A 78 2.16 -5.78 20.76
C LEU A 78 1.97 -6.62 22.03
N PRO A 79 0.78 -7.22 22.24
CA PRO A 79 0.51 -8.07 23.40
C PRO A 79 1.10 -9.49 23.29
N GLY A 80 2.07 -9.72 22.40
CA GLY A 80 2.69 -11.02 22.12
C GLY A 80 2.67 -11.40 20.64
N ASN A 81 2.89 -12.68 20.34
CA ASN A 81 2.84 -13.17 18.97
C ASN A 81 1.40 -13.16 18.44
N CYS A 82 1.17 -12.42 17.37
CA CYS A 82 -0.11 -12.39 16.67
C CYS A 82 0.10 -12.77 15.19
N PRO A 83 -0.59 -13.79 14.66
CA PRO A 83 -0.41 -14.24 13.28
C PRO A 83 -0.85 -13.19 12.25
N ALA A 84 -1.64 -12.18 12.68
CA ALA A 84 -2.06 -11.07 11.83
C ALA A 84 -1.09 -9.89 11.88
N VAL A 85 0.10 -10.05 12.48
CA VAL A 85 1.12 -9.02 12.60
C VAL A 85 2.42 -9.49 11.95
N ARG A 86 3.03 -8.61 11.17
CA ARG A 86 4.36 -8.83 10.60
C ARG A 86 5.19 -7.56 10.63
N THR A 87 6.47 -7.70 10.40
CA THR A 87 7.35 -6.55 10.16
C THR A 87 7.57 -6.39 8.66
N ILE A 88 7.30 -5.19 8.17
CA ILE A 88 7.85 -4.73 6.89
C ILE A 88 9.27 -4.31 7.22
N PRO A 89 10.31 -4.95 6.63
CA PRO A 89 11.70 -4.59 6.93
C PRO A 89 12.02 -3.18 6.45
N ALA A 90 13.13 -2.62 6.86
CA ALA A 90 13.64 -1.38 6.29
C ALA A 90 13.96 -1.61 4.79
N PHE A 91 13.60 -0.65 3.95
CA PHE A 91 13.82 -0.76 2.51
C PHE A 91 14.13 0.61 1.91
N ARG A 92 14.74 0.59 0.74
CA ARG A 92 15.00 1.80 -0.06
C ARG A 92 13.97 1.91 -1.18
N ALA A 93 13.44 3.10 -1.41
CA ALA A 93 12.39 3.31 -2.41
C ALA A 93 12.50 4.67 -3.11
N VAL A 94 12.01 4.73 -4.34
CA VAL A 94 11.58 5.97 -4.96
C VAL A 94 10.26 6.36 -4.31
N THR A 95 10.16 7.61 -3.82
CA THR A 95 8.97 8.07 -3.10
C THR A 95 8.39 9.32 -3.72
N ALA A 96 7.07 9.47 -3.65
CA ALA A 96 6.37 10.66 -4.07
C ALA A 96 5.12 10.89 -3.23
N LEU A 97 4.71 12.16 -3.11
CA LEU A 97 3.36 12.51 -2.65
C LEU A 97 2.45 12.71 -3.86
N TYR A 98 1.23 12.26 -3.72
CA TYR A 98 0.16 12.47 -4.68
C TYR A 98 -1.05 13.09 -3.98
N GLY A 99 -1.62 14.16 -4.55
CA GLY A 99 -2.87 14.76 -4.10
C GLY A 99 -3.99 14.50 -5.10
N GLY A 100 -5.15 14.04 -4.63
CA GLY A 100 -6.33 13.81 -5.45
C GLY A 100 -6.89 12.39 -5.43
N ASP A 101 -7.87 12.13 -6.32
CA ASP A 101 -8.56 10.84 -6.43
C ASP A 101 -7.59 9.71 -6.80
N TYR A 102 -7.66 8.61 -6.08
CA TYR A 102 -6.84 7.40 -6.30
C TYR A 102 -6.86 6.91 -7.76
N ARG A 103 -7.98 7.06 -8.47
CA ARG A 103 -8.12 6.62 -9.87
C ARG A 103 -7.26 7.42 -10.84
N ALA A 104 -6.81 8.61 -10.44
CA ALA A 104 -6.00 9.50 -11.26
C ALA A 104 -4.49 9.42 -10.93
N MET A 105 -4.04 8.46 -10.08
CA MET A 105 -2.65 8.34 -9.66
C MET A 105 -1.69 7.77 -10.72
N LYS A 106 -2.19 7.10 -11.77
CA LYS A 106 -1.36 6.44 -12.78
C LYS A 106 -0.24 7.31 -13.35
N PRO A 107 -0.49 8.57 -13.75
CA PRO A 107 0.58 9.45 -14.25
C PRO A 107 1.71 9.65 -13.24
N ARG A 108 1.39 9.73 -11.95
CA ARG A 108 2.40 9.88 -10.90
C ARG A 108 3.29 8.65 -10.77
N TYR A 109 2.74 7.47 -10.88
CA TYR A 109 3.52 6.24 -10.94
C TYR A 109 4.47 6.21 -12.15
N LEU A 110 3.98 6.59 -13.33
CA LEU A 110 4.79 6.65 -14.55
C LEU A 110 5.92 7.69 -14.46
N GLU A 111 5.71 8.80 -13.78
CA GLU A 111 6.76 9.78 -13.47
C GLU A 111 7.85 9.17 -12.57
N MET A 112 7.44 8.43 -11.53
CA MET A 112 8.38 7.77 -10.62
C MET A 112 9.20 6.70 -11.33
N GLU A 113 8.58 5.90 -12.21
CA GLU A 113 9.28 4.89 -13.02
C GLU A 113 10.29 5.54 -13.99
N ARG A 114 9.88 6.61 -14.65
CA ARG A 114 10.75 7.38 -15.55
C ARG A 114 11.94 7.94 -14.79
N TRP A 115 11.69 8.57 -13.64
CA TRP A 115 12.76 9.09 -12.79
C TRP A 115 13.73 7.97 -12.38
N ALA A 116 13.24 6.81 -11.99
CA ALA A 116 14.07 5.66 -11.63
C ALA A 116 14.95 5.21 -12.81
N ALA A 117 14.38 5.11 -14.01
CA ALA A 117 15.12 4.73 -15.21
C ALA A 117 16.22 5.75 -15.56
N GLU A 118 15.92 7.04 -15.50
CA GLU A 118 16.87 8.13 -15.77
C GLU A 118 18.05 8.17 -14.77
N HIS A 119 17.81 7.67 -13.54
CA HIS A 119 18.83 7.64 -12.48
C HIS A 119 19.44 6.25 -12.26
N GLY A 120 19.20 5.30 -13.16
CA GLY A 120 19.74 3.95 -13.08
C GLY A 120 19.24 3.13 -11.87
N VAL A 121 18.08 3.45 -11.33
CA VAL A 121 17.48 2.75 -10.19
C VAL A 121 16.59 1.63 -10.68
N ALA A 122 16.97 0.37 -10.44
CA ALA A 122 16.14 -0.78 -10.75
C ALA A 122 15.05 -0.97 -9.68
N LEU A 123 13.79 -1.02 -10.09
CA LEU A 123 12.64 -1.18 -9.20
C LEU A 123 12.32 -2.68 -8.96
N ALA A 124 11.70 -2.98 -7.83
CA ALA A 124 11.34 -4.35 -7.43
C ALA A 124 10.07 -4.87 -8.13
N GLY A 125 9.27 -3.98 -8.73
CA GLY A 125 7.98 -4.35 -9.35
C GLY A 125 6.81 -4.40 -8.37
N THR A 126 7.04 -4.06 -7.11
CA THR A 126 6.04 -3.90 -6.05
C THR A 126 5.80 -2.43 -5.76
N SER A 127 4.67 -2.09 -5.14
CA SER A 127 4.45 -0.73 -4.61
C SER A 127 3.80 -0.78 -3.24
N LEU A 128 4.02 0.28 -2.44
CA LEU A 128 3.31 0.55 -1.21
C LEU A 128 2.67 1.93 -1.31
N GLU A 129 1.39 2.00 -0.97
CA GLU A 129 0.61 3.22 -0.86
C GLU A 129 0.27 3.46 0.61
N GLU A 130 0.55 4.66 1.10
CA GLU A 130 0.20 5.10 2.45
C GLU A 130 -0.80 6.25 2.35
N TYR A 131 -2.04 6.01 2.78
CA TYR A 131 -3.16 6.95 2.64
C TYR A 131 -3.18 7.96 3.78
N LEU A 132 -2.38 9.01 3.67
CA LEU A 132 -2.21 10.05 4.71
C LEU A 132 -3.50 10.82 4.98
N VAL A 133 -4.22 11.18 3.93
CA VAL A 133 -5.58 11.69 3.97
C VAL A 133 -6.39 10.85 2.99
N GLY A 134 -7.36 10.12 3.46
CA GLY A 134 -8.11 9.19 2.63
C GLY A 134 -9.62 9.24 2.86
N ALA A 135 -10.35 8.34 2.22
CA ALA A 135 -11.81 8.27 2.24
C ALA A 135 -12.42 8.05 3.63
N SER A 136 -11.64 7.66 4.63
CA SER A 136 -12.06 7.59 6.02
C SER A 136 -12.03 8.95 6.76
N MET A 137 -11.33 9.93 6.19
CA MET A 137 -11.08 11.25 6.81
C MET A 137 -11.86 12.37 6.13
N THR A 138 -12.08 12.26 4.82
CA THR A 138 -12.81 13.27 4.02
C THR A 138 -13.64 12.61 2.93
N ARG A 139 -14.75 13.25 2.54
CA ARG A 139 -15.57 12.83 1.39
C ARG A 139 -15.11 13.50 0.08
N HIS A 140 -14.28 14.52 0.20
CA HIS A 140 -13.74 15.29 -0.93
C HIS A 140 -12.51 14.60 -1.48
N ARG A 141 -12.63 14.01 -2.66
CA ARG A 141 -11.55 13.22 -3.27
C ARG A 141 -10.35 14.06 -3.67
N GLU A 142 -10.57 15.33 -3.95
CA GLU A 142 -9.54 16.33 -4.22
C GLU A 142 -8.61 16.57 -3.04
N ASP A 143 -9.08 16.30 -1.82
CA ASP A 143 -8.31 16.47 -0.57
C ASP A 143 -7.49 15.22 -0.18
N TYR A 144 -7.61 14.12 -0.93
CA TYR A 144 -6.84 12.91 -0.62
C TYR A 144 -5.35 13.17 -0.81
N VAL A 145 -4.56 12.62 0.10
CA VAL A 145 -3.09 12.66 0.03
C VAL A 145 -2.57 11.25 0.24
N THR A 146 -1.87 10.75 -0.76
CA THR A 146 -1.24 9.42 -0.73
C THR A 146 0.27 9.56 -0.89
N ARG A 147 1.02 8.89 -0.02
CA ARG A 147 2.44 8.70 -0.22
C ARG A 147 2.68 7.39 -0.94
N LEU A 148 3.41 7.48 -2.05
CA LEU A 148 3.75 6.36 -2.91
C LEU A 148 5.20 5.94 -2.67
N TYR A 149 5.43 4.63 -2.68
CA TYR A 149 6.74 4.03 -2.58
C TYR A 149 6.89 2.97 -3.66
N LEU A 150 7.96 3.07 -4.45
CA LEU A 150 8.41 2.04 -5.37
C LEU A 150 9.73 1.48 -4.84
N PRO A 151 9.71 0.31 -4.19
CA PRO A 151 10.90 -0.33 -3.64
C PRO A 151 11.97 -0.59 -4.71
N VAL A 152 13.22 -0.39 -4.33
CA VAL A 152 14.38 -0.73 -5.17
C VAL A 152 14.54 -2.24 -5.22
N ARG A 153 15.01 -2.76 -6.35
CA ARG A 153 15.23 -4.21 -6.54
C ARG A 153 16.15 -4.77 -5.44
N GLY A 154 15.77 -5.93 -4.93
CA GLY A 154 16.43 -6.58 -3.80
C GLY A 154 15.85 -6.22 -2.43
N CYS A 155 14.95 -5.23 -2.37
CA CYS A 155 14.18 -4.94 -1.15
C CYS A 155 12.87 -5.73 -1.16
N ALA A 156 12.60 -6.44 -0.07
CA ALA A 156 11.31 -7.10 0.18
C ALA A 156 10.45 -6.22 1.09
N ILE A 157 9.15 -6.16 0.81
CA ILE A 157 8.18 -5.45 1.66
C ILE A 157 6.97 -6.32 1.97
#